data_719ecf98e08003dbd4c99313fa0a38d1
#
_entry.id   719ecf98e08003dbd4c99313fa0a38d1
#
_cell.length_a   1.000
_cell.length_b   1.000
_cell.length_c   1.000
_cell.angle_alpha   90.00
_cell.angle_beta   90.00
_cell.angle_gamma   90.00
#
_symmetry.space_group_name_H-M   'P 1'
#
loop_
_entity.id
_entity.type
_entity.pdbx_description
1 polymer ?
#
loop_
_entity_poly.entity_id
_entity_poly.type
_entity_poly.pdbx_seq_one_letter_code
_entity_poly.pdbx_strand_id
1 'polypeptide(L)'
;GPRERLEAGAARVGRTLENFHTIFITPMALDEEGLEAFRWPQRWLRRGLPFLTYPSSANLHWLREAGIDLPDNVQPEQIGDDLARQICDAFGLFGSPQKCLSRLQRAQEEAGVNHVFIFPSHTVASGYDMPFPEVRVFRDVIFPGLGR
;
A
#
# COMPACT_ATOMS: atom_id res chain seq x y z
N GLY A 1 9.32 -11.23 12.79
CA GLY A 1 8.45 -10.29 12.06
C GLY A 1 7.15 -10.01 12.81
N PRO A 2 6.24 -9.18 12.25
CA PRO A 2 4.97 -8.85 12.92
C PRO A 2 4.12 -10.09 13.26
N ARG A 3 4.06 -11.07 12.37
CA ARG A 3 3.31 -12.31 12.57
C ARG A 3 3.83 -13.12 13.77
N GLU A 4 5.14 -13.26 13.90
CA GLU A 4 5.76 -13.97 15.04
C GLU A 4 5.42 -13.32 16.38
N ARG A 5 5.35 -11.98 16.41
CA ARG A 5 4.94 -11.25 17.61
C ARG A 5 3.48 -11.51 17.98
N LEU A 6 2.60 -11.59 16.98
CA LEU A 6 1.19 -11.94 17.18
C LEU A 6 1.04 -13.37 17.65
N GLU A 7 1.76 -14.33 17.08
CA GLU A 7 1.78 -15.74 17.50
C GLU A 7 2.27 -15.88 18.94
N ALA A 8 3.36 -15.19 19.28
CA ALA A 8 3.87 -15.17 20.65
C ALA A 8 2.86 -14.54 21.64
N GLY A 9 2.17 -13.48 21.23
CA GLY A 9 1.12 -12.85 22.03
C GLY A 9 -0.08 -13.78 22.26
N ALA A 10 -0.54 -14.45 21.22
CA ALA A 10 -1.65 -15.40 21.28
C ALA A 10 -1.30 -16.60 22.19
N ALA A 11 -0.11 -17.16 22.05
CA ALA A 11 0.37 -18.28 22.86
C ALA A 11 0.40 -17.96 24.35
N ARG A 12 0.72 -16.73 24.75
CA ARG A 12 0.71 -16.30 26.17
C ARG A 12 -0.66 -16.41 26.84
N VAL A 13 -1.73 -16.35 26.06
CA VAL A 13 -3.11 -16.45 26.55
C VAL A 13 -3.80 -17.73 26.11
N GLY A 14 -3.04 -18.73 25.67
CA GLY A 14 -3.54 -20.04 25.24
C GLY A 14 -4.37 -20.01 23.98
N ARG A 15 -4.15 -19.04 23.10
CA ARG A 15 -4.83 -18.90 21.80
C ARG A 15 -3.90 -19.23 20.65
N THR A 16 -4.50 -19.54 19.50
CA THR A 16 -3.82 -19.68 18.20
C THR A 16 -4.29 -18.59 17.26
N LEU A 17 -3.57 -18.38 16.15
CA LEU A 17 -3.98 -17.48 15.07
C LEU A 17 -4.76 -18.20 13.96
N GLU A 18 -5.35 -19.37 14.24
CA GLU A 18 -6.01 -20.22 13.24
C GLU A 18 -7.12 -19.48 12.46
N ASN A 19 -7.90 -18.62 13.14
CA ASN A 19 -8.95 -17.81 12.55
C ASN A 19 -8.59 -16.31 12.49
N PHE A 20 -7.30 -16.00 12.50
CA PHE A 20 -6.85 -14.63 12.48
C PHE A 20 -6.72 -14.13 11.04
N HIS A 21 -7.34 -12.99 10.77
CA HIS A 21 -7.25 -12.35 9.46
C HIS A 21 -6.19 -11.26 9.48
N THR A 22 -5.23 -11.38 8.58
CA THR A 22 -4.24 -10.34 8.33
C THR A 22 -4.73 -9.47 7.16
N ILE A 23 -5.05 -8.22 7.45
CA ILE A 23 -5.59 -7.28 6.47
C ILE A 23 -4.47 -6.36 6.00
N PHE A 24 -4.30 -6.28 4.69
CA PHE A 24 -3.45 -5.28 4.04
C PHE A 24 -4.33 -4.11 3.61
N ILE A 25 -4.20 -2.99 4.33
CA ILE A 25 -4.89 -1.74 3.99
C ILE A 25 -3.94 -0.93 3.11
N THR A 26 -4.34 -0.65 1.87
CA THR A 26 -3.41 -0.12 0.89
C THR A 26 -4.05 0.82 -0.12
N PRO A 27 -3.37 1.92 -0.48
CA PRO A 27 -3.75 2.70 -1.64
C PRO A 27 -3.48 1.91 -2.92
N MET A 28 -4.30 2.15 -3.93
CA MET A 28 -4.14 1.55 -5.25
C MET A 28 -4.38 2.57 -6.35
N ALA A 29 -3.48 2.60 -7.34
CA ALA A 29 -3.65 3.37 -8.55
C ALA A 29 -3.09 2.58 -9.75
N LEU A 30 -3.98 2.22 -10.66
CA LEU A 30 -3.62 1.51 -11.89
C LEU A 30 -3.09 2.48 -12.92
N ASP A 31 -1.98 2.12 -13.54
CA ASP A 31 -1.38 2.86 -14.64
C ASP A 31 -0.47 1.91 -15.43
N GLU A 32 -0.87 1.59 -16.65
CA GLU A 32 -0.11 0.68 -17.52
C GLU A 32 1.22 1.29 -17.95
N GLU A 33 1.27 2.60 -18.15
CA GLU A 33 2.50 3.31 -18.51
C GLU A 33 3.37 3.66 -17.30
N GLY A 34 2.82 3.55 -16.10
CA GLY A 34 3.56 3.52 -14.85
C GLY A 34 4.07 4.85 -14.31
N LEU A 35 3.73 5.99 -14.92
CA LEU A 35 4.26 7.29 -14.49
C LEU A 35 3.28 8.08 -13.62
N GLU A 36 2.02 8.21 -14.01
CA GLU A 36 1.05 9.04 -13.29
C GLU A 36 0.63 8.44 -11.94
N ALA A 37 0.54 7.12 -11.86
CA ALA A 37 0.26 6.45 -10.59
C ALA A 37 1.34 6.77 -9.55
N PHE A 38 2.61 6.79 -9.96
CA PHE A 38 3.73 7.04 -9.06
C PHE A 38 3.86 8.50 -8.59
N ARG A 39 3.12 9.42 -9.20
CA ARG A 39 3.05 10.82 -8.72
C ARG A 39 2.06 11.01 -7.57
N TRP A 40 1.47 9.94 -7.09
CA TRP A 40 0.57 9.97 -5.94
C TRP A 40 1.14 10.70 -4.70
N PRO A 41 2.39 10.51 -4.27
CA PRO A 41 2.92 11.22 -3.10
C PRO A 41 2.88 12.74 -3.25
N GLN A 42 3.30 13.26 -4.42
CA GLN A 42 3.29 14.71 -4.67
C GLN A 42 1.87 15.27 -4.72
N ARG A 43 0.93 14.55 -5.31
CA ARG A 43 -0.48 14.97 -5.39
C ARG A 43 -1.14 15.03 -4.02
N TRP A 44 -0.86 14.06 -3.17
CA TRP A 44 -1.40 14.04 -1.82
C TRP A 44 -0.89 15.19 -0.97
N LEU A 45 0.39 15.49 -1.01
CA LEU A 45 0.98 16.62 -0.29
C LEU A 45 0.41 17.97 -0.76
N ARG A 46 0.28 18.17 -2.09
CA ARG A 46 -0.27 19.41 -2.66
C ARG A 46 -1.69 19.72 -2.24
N ARG A 47 -2.47 18.72 -1.88
CA ARG A 47 -3.87 18.91 -1.48
C ARG A 47 -4.07 19.18 0.00
N GLY A 48 -3.01 19.44 0.71
CA GLY A 48 -3.06 19.66 2.15
C GLY A 48 -3.47 18.41 2.93
N LEU A 49 -3.41 17.24 2.28
CA LEU A 49 -3.55 15.97 2.94
C LEU A 49 -2.16 15.49 3.34
N PRO A 50 -1.74 15.69 4.58
CA PRO A 50 -0.39 15.38 5.03
C PRO A 50 -0.21 13.87 5.20
N PHE A 51 -0.53 13.11 4.14
CA PHE A 51 -0.53 11.65 4.20
C PHE A 51 0.84 11.10 4.54
N LEU A 52 1.90 11.69 3.98
CA LEU A 52 3.28 11.27 4.31
C LEU A 52 3.75 11.79 5.66
N THR A 53 3.15 12.87 6.14
CA THR A 53 3.53 13.52 7.39
C THR A 53 2.52 13.29 8.52
N TYR A 54 1.33 12.75 8.22
CA TYR A 54 0.30 12.51 9.22
C TYR A 54 -0.11 11.03 9.32
N PRO A 55 -0.25 10.52 10.50
CA PRO A 55 0.30 11.09 11.73
C PRO A 55 1.80 11.18 11.61
N SER A 56 2.35 12.33 11.83
CA SER A 56 3.71 12.74 11.47
C SER A 56 4.82 11.74 11.81
N SER A 57 4.60 10.89 12.79
CA SER A 57 5.58 9.90 13.21
C SER A 57 5.39 8.52 12.57
N ALA A 58 4.16 8.08 12.32
CA ALA A 58 3.91 6.70 11.92
C ALA A 58 4.33 6.42 10.46
N ASN A 59 3.89 7.25 9.52
CA ASN A 59 4.20 7.03 8.10
C ASN A 59 5.70 7.24 7.81
N LEU A 60 6.31 8.26 8.40
CA LEU A 60 7.75 8.47 8.29
C LEU A 60 8.56 7.34 8.92
N HIS A 61 8.10 6.82 10.06
CA HIS A 61 8.72 5.66 10.67
C HIS A 61 8.71 4.45 9.73
N TRP A 62 7.55 4.11 9.14
CA TRP A 62 7.46 2.99 8.20
C TRP A 62 8.30 3.18 6.95
N LEU A 63 8.39 4.40 6.43
CA LEU A 63 9.26 4.71 5.29
C LEU A 63 10.74 4.53 5.65
N ARG A 64 11.16 5.00 6.80
CA ARG A 64 12.54 4.83 7.29
C ARG A 64 12.89 3.35 7.51
N GLU A 65 11.98 2.55 8.06
CA GLU A 65 12.12 1.09 8.17
C GLU A 65 12.24 0.42 6.79
N ALA A 66 11.60 0.97 5.76
CA ALA A 66 11.76 0.54 4.38
C ALA A 66 13.00 1.11 3.67
N GLY A 67 13.86 1.83 4.38
CA GLY A 67 15.10 2.42 3.84
C GLY A 67 14.87 3.75 3.10
N ILE A 68 13.70 4.38 3.25
CA ILE A 68 13.38 5.66 2.64
C ILE A 68 13.45 6.75 3.71
N ASP A 69 14.53 7.52 3.70
CA ASP A 69 14.72 8.61 4.65
C ASP A 69 14.14 9.92 4.10
N LEU A 70 13.10 10.41 4.76
CA LEU A 70 12.44 11.66 4.44
C LEU A 70 12.53 12.62 5.62
N PRO A 71 12.70 13.94 5.36
CA PRO A 71 12.61 14.94 6.42
C PRO A 71 11.21 15.00 7.02
N ASP A 72 11.11 15.41 8.27
CA ASP A 72 9.84 15.45 9.01
C ASP A 72 8.77 16.34 8.34
N ASN A 73 9.21 17.39 7.64
CA ASN A 73 8.35 18.34 6.93
C ASN A 73 8.61 18.32 5.42
N VAL A 74 8.64 17.13 4.82
CA VAL A 74 8.87 17.02 3.39
C VAL A 74 7.83 17.79 2.58
N GLN A 75 8.29 18.54 1.58
CA GLN A 75 7.44 19.27 0.65
C GLN A 75 7.31 18.51 -0.69
N PRO A 76 6.22 18.69 -1.44
CA PRO A 76 6.02 18.02 -2.72
C PRO A 76 7.20 18.18 -3.69
N GLU A 77 7.80 19.34 -3.71
CA GLU A 77 8.91 19.71 -4.58
C GLU A 77 10.21 18.96 -4.25
N GLN A 78 10.32 18.41 -3.05
CA GLN A 78 11.46 17.60 -2.60
C GLN A 78 11.32 16.13 -3.02
N ILE A 79 10.16 15.73 -3.55
CA ILE A 79 9.90 14.37 -3.99
C ILE A 79 10.06 14.30 -5.50
N GLY A 80 11.22 13.86 -5.96
CA GLY A 80 11.46 13.52 -7.37
C GLY A 80 10.79 12.19 -7.76
N ASP A 81 10.76 11.89 -9.05
CA ASP A 81 10.04 10.72 -9.58
C ASP A 81 10.59 9.40 -9.02
N ASP A 82 11.90 9.26 -8.85
CA ASP A 82 12.49 8.04 -8.29
C ASP A 82 12.12 7.84 -6.82
N LEU A 83 12.11 8.90 -6.03
CA LEU A 83 11.69 8.85 -4.64
C LEU A 83 10.18 8.56 -4.55
N ALA A 84 9.37 9.15 -5.43
CA ALA A 84 7.95 8.88 -5.51
C ALA A 84 7.66 7.41 -5.80
N ARG A 85 8.43 6.77 -6.70
CA ARG A 85 8.32 5.33 -6.99
C ARG A 85 8.65 4.49 -5.74
N GLN A 86 9.73 4.80 -5.05
CA GLN A 86 10.11 4.08 -3.83
C GLN A 86 9.02 4.18 -2.76
N ILE A 87 8.42 5.36 -2.58
CA ILE A 87 7.31 5.57 -1.64
C ILE A 87 6.10 4.72 -2.05
N CYS A 88 5.70 4.74 -3.31
CA CYS A 88 4.58 3.96 -3.80
C CYS A 88 4.81 2.46 -3.64
N ASP A 89 6.01 1.98 -3.94
CA ASP A 89 6.39 0.57 -3.78
C ASP A 89 6.40 0.12 -2.31
N ALA A 90 6.71 1.02 -1.39
CA ALA A 90 6.62 0.73 0.04
C ALA A 90 5.18 0.72 0.57
N PHE A 91 4.32 1.61 0.06
CA PHE A 91 2.98 1.83 0.61
C PHE A 91 1.86 1.03 -0.03
N GLY A 92 1.95 0.71 -1.34
CA GLY A 92 0.72 0.25 -1.96
C GLY A 92 0.82 -0.53 -3.26
N LEU A 93 -0.30 -0.55 -3.95
CA LEU A 93 -0.51 -1.23 -5.22
C LEU A 93 -0.54 -0.19 -6.34
N PHE A 94 0.61 0.11 -6.91
CA PHE A 94 0.77 1.13 -7.93
C PHE A 94 1.37 0.58 -9.21
N GLY A 95 0.82 0.97 -10.35
CA GLY A 95 1.31 0.62 -11.67
C GLY A 95 0.44 -0.39 -12.40
N SER A 96 1.05 -1.28 -13.17
CA SER A 96 0.31 -2.27 -13.98
C SER A 96 -0.41 -3.31 -13.12
N PRO A 97 -1.45 -3.97 -13.66
CA PRO A 97 -2.13 -5.07 -12.98
C PRO A 97 -1.18 -6.19 -12.53
N GLN A 98 -0.19 -6.52 -13.34
CA GLN A 98 0.80 -7.56 -13.02
C GLN A 98 1.72 -7.15 -11.87
N LYS A 99 2.10 -5.88 -11.81
CA LYS A 99 2.89 -5.36 -10.69
C LYS A 99 2.08 -5.43 -9.38
N CYS A 100 0.80 -5.08 -9.43
CA CYS A 100 -0.10 -5.19 -8.29
C CYS A 100 -0.26 -6.65 -7.83
N LEU A 101 -0.43 -7.58 -8.77
CA LEU A 101 -0.49 -9.02 -8.47
C LEU A 101 0.79 -9.49 -7.77
N SER A 102 1.95 -9.21 -8.34
CA SER A 102 3.24 -9.62 -7.77
C SER A 102 3.44 -9.07 -6.35
N ARG A 103 3.00 -7.84 -6.11
CA ARG A 103 3.05 -7.23 -4.78
C ARG A 103 2.17 -7.96 -3.77
N LEU A 104 0.97 -8.38 -4.18
CA LEU A 104 0.05 -9.12 -3.31
C LEU A 104 0.53 -10.54 -3.06
N GLN A 105 1.11 -11.22 -4.06
CA GLN A 105 1.74 -12.53 -3.88
C GLN A 105 2.85 -12.46 -2.82
N ARG A 106 3.73 -11.47 -2.91
CA ARG A 106 4.76 -11.24 -1.90
C ARG A 106 4.17 -10.96 -0.51
N ALA A 107 3.15 -10.13 -0.41
CA ALA A 107 2.49 -9.85 0.87
C ALA A 107 1.86 -11.11 1.49
N GLN A 108 1.30 -11.98 0.66
CA GLN A 108 0.77 -13.27 1.10
C GLN A 108 1.88 -14.20 1.60
N GLU A 109 2.97 -14.33 0.83
CA GLU A 109 4.10 -15.22 1.15
C GLU A 109 4.88 -14.75 2.38
N GLU A 110 5.24 -13.45 2.43
CA GLU A 110 6.11 -12.90 3.46
C GLU A 110 5.38 -12.56 4.77
N ALA A 111 4.12 -12.13 4.69
CA ALA A 111 3.36 -11.64 5.84
C ALA A 111 2.05 -12.38 6.12
N GLY A 112 1.70 -13.39 5.33
CA GLY A 112 0.48 -14.17 5.50
C GLY A 112 -0.80 -13.35 5.30
N VAL A 113 -0.74 -12.30 4.47
CA VAL A 113 -1.90 -11.46 4.14
C VAL A 113 -2.96 -12.31 3.45
N ASN A 114 -4.17 -12.31 4.00
CA ASN A 114 -5.30 -13.06 3.46
C ASN A 114 -6.51 -12.19 3.12
N HIS A 115 -6.48 -10.93 3.50
CA HIS A 115 -7.48 -9.93 3.16
C HIS A 115 -6.82 -8.64 2.69
N VAL A 116 -7.45 -7.96 1.75
CA VAL A 116 -6.99 -6.66 1.25
C VAL A 116 -8.14 -5.67 1.32
N PHE A 117 -7.88 -4.53 1.93
CA PHE A 117 -8.74 -3.36 1.84
C PHE A 117 -8.03 -2.32 0.99
N ILE A 118 -8.60 -2.00 -0.16
CA ILE A 118 -8.04 -1.00 -1.08
C ILE A 118 -8.84 0.30 -1.05
N PHE A 119 -8.13 1.40 -1.18
CA PHE A 119 -8.75 2.68 -1.51
C PHE A 119 -8.12 3.24 -2.81
N PRO A 120 -8.95 3.59 -3.81
CA PRO A 120 -8.45 4.06 -5.09
C PRO A 120 -7.83 5.45 -4.93
N SER A 121 -6.56 5.57 -5.34
CA SER A 121 -5.78 6.80 -5.16
C SER A 121 -5.76 7.69 -6.41
N HIS A 122 -6.12 7.15 -7.58
CA HIS A 122 -6.23 7.93 -8.81
C HIS A 122 -7.43 8.90 -8.78
N THR A 123 -8.46 8.60 -7.98
CA THR A 123 -9.68 9.40 -7.87
C THR A 123 -9.64 10.48 -6.79
N VAL A 124 -8.50 10.74 -6.20
CA VAL A 124 -8.34 11.77 -5.15
C VAL A 124 -8.87 13.14 -5.58
N ALA A 125 -8.96 13.40 -6.90
CA ALA A 125 -9.55 14.63 -7.43
C ALA A 125 -11.07 14.70 -7.25
N SER A 126 -11.76 13.59 -7.40
CA SER A 126 -13.23 13.47 -7.40
C SER A 126 -13.82 12.98 -6.08
N GLY A 127 -12.97 12.50 -5.19
CA GLY A 127 -13.33 12.20 -3.82
C GLY A 127 -13.91 10.81 -3.58
N TYR A 128 -14.81 10.29 -4.42
CA TYR A 128 -15.50 9.04 -4.14
C TYR A 128 -16.05 8.33 -5.38
N ASP A 129 -15.30 8.32 -6.46
CA ASP A 129 -15.70 7.53 -7.62
C ASP A 129 -15.62 6.03 -7.31
N MET A 130 -16.53 5.27 -7.87
CA MET A 130 -16.51 3.82 -7.73
C MET A 130 -15.24 3.24 -8.36
N PRO A 131 -14.52 2.33 -7.69
CA PRO A 131 -13.26 1.78 -8.14
C PRO A 131 -13.45 0.69 -9.21
N PHE A 132 -14.20 0.98 -10.26
CA PHE A 132 -14.49 0.00 -11.32
C PHE A 132 -13.25 -0.56 -12.02
N PRO A 133 -12.19 0.24 -12.31
CA PRO A 133 -10.98 -0.30 -12.89
C PRO A 133 -10.30 -1.31 -11.97
N GLU A 134 -10.18 -0.99 -10.69
CA GLU A 134 -9.56 -1.86 -9.68
C GLU A 134 -10.35 -3.15 -9.50
N VAL A 135 -11.68 -3.06 -9.41
CA VAL A 135 -12.56 -4.24 -9.30
C VAL A 135 -12.39 -5.17 -10.49
N ARG A 136 -12.30 -4.63 -11.72
CA ARG A 136 -12.03 -5.45 -12.91
C ARG A 136 -10.67 -6.14 -12.84
N VAL A 137 -9.63 -5.42 -12.45
CA VAL A 137 -8.30 -5.98 -12.30
C VAL A 137 -8.25 -7.07 -11.24
N PHE A 138 -8.93 -6.88 -10.13
CA PHE A 138 -9.05 -7.95 -9.11
C PHE A 138 -9.73 -9.19 -9.67
N ARG A 139 -10.84 -9.04 -10.37
CA ARG A 139 -11.57 -10.16 -10.98
C ARG A 139 -10.77 -10.88 -12.06
N ASP A 140 -10.14 -10.13 -12.96
CA ASP A 140 -9.60 -10.68 -14.21
C ASP A 140 -8.12 -11.06 -14.13
N VAL A 141 -7.37 -10.48 -13.19
CA VAL A 141 -5.92 -10.68 -13.06
C VAL A 141 -5.52 -11.16 -11.66
N ILE A 142 -5.95 -10.44 -10.63
CA ILE A 142 -5.42 -10.67 -9.28
C ILE A 142 -5.96 -11.97 -8.68
N PHE A 143 -7.27 -12.17 -8.62
CA PHE A 143 -7.84 -13.39 -8.06
C PHE A 143 -7.40 -14.65 -8.80
N PRO A 144 -7.42 -14.70 -10.14
CA PRO A 144 -6.87 -15.86 -10.86
C PRO A 144 -5.38 -16.08 -10.57
N GLY A 145 -4.57 -15.01 -10.50
CA GLY A 145 -3.15 -15.10 -10.20
C GLY A 145 -2.83 -15.52 -8.76
N LEU A 146 -3.76 -15.34 -7.83
CA LEU A 146 -3.67 -15.82 -6.45
C LEU A 146 -4.27 -17.22 -6.25
N GLY A 147 -4.75 -17.87 -7.32
CA GLY A 147 -5.38 -19.19 -7.26
C GLY A 147 -6.77 -19.20 -6.60
N ARG A 148 -7.51 -18.10 -6.75
CA ARG A 148 -8.85 -17.94 -6.17
C ARG A 148 -9.94 -17.77 -7.22
#